data_b74bc2ad9376d2d8e856ecfa2b9cbc61
#
_entry.id   b74bc2ad9376d2d8e856ecfa2b9cbc61
#
_cell.length_a   1.000
_cell.length_b   1.000
_cell.length_c   1.000
_cell.angle_alpha   90.00
_cell.angle_beta   90.00
_cell.angle_gamma   90.00
#
_symmetry.space_group_name_H-M   'P 1'
#
loop_
_entity.id
_entity.type
_entity.pdbx_description
1 polymer ?
#
loop_
_entity_poly.entity_id
_entity_poly.type
_entity_poly.pdbx_seq_one_letter_code
_entity_poly.pdbx_strand_id
1 'polypeptide(L)'
;MTGEYGIPLFLLVNGWLLADREIDFKYANRKAWKYIKFVGVWVLSLGIIISILEHKIAFIDLTIGIISGKGLLFHLWFLLGLCVIYYLVATIRKCCNFNINNVCSSKLFILYMSIILTIAFAINLVVRIIYGVEIRDVIFPCFRIITNGGYFFIGVWLRKIHNTKITKSMNQRGGVLITVFIFSLILSLVVSKALCVQWASSMYCSLPVIYGTIAIFLLVTKRTLKLYSRFYNIISCSTGIWILHPFVLRVINKIYRISISEIISIGDKCFITVLTIIISIIVTLCIKKIKYLRYMIME
;
A
#
# COMPACT_ATOMS: atom_id res chain seq x y z
N MET A 1 -2.97 12.70 -6.71
CA MET A 1 -2.80 12.56 -5.26
C MET A 1 -3.75 11.55 -4.59
N THR A 2 -4.56 10.80 -5.33
CA THR A 2 -5.41 9.73 -4.76
C THR A 2 -4.65 8.47 -4.32
N GLY A 3 -3.36 8.36 -4.67
CA GLY A 3 -2.50 7.26 -4.25
C GLY A 3 -2.15 7.21 -2.76
N GLU A 4 -2.50 8.24 -2.01
CA GLU A 4 -2.22 8.37 -0.57
C GLU A 4 -2.94 7.31 0.27
N TYR A 5 -4.08 6.82 -0.20
CA TYR A 5 -4.90 5.82 0.49
C TYR A 5 -4.54 4.37 0.15
N GLY A 6 -3.79 4.13 -0.91
CA GLY A 6 -3.53 2.78 -1.43
C GLY A 6 -2.78 1.88 -0.45
N ILE A 7 -1.59 2.26 -0.02
CA ILE A 7 -0.78 1.49 0.93
C ILE A 7 -1.43 1.43 2.33
N PRO A 8 -1.92 2.55 2.91
CA PRO A 8 -2.69 2.52 4.15
C PRO A 8 -3.85 1.53 4.12
N LEU A 9 -4.69 1.58 3.09
CA LEU A 9 -5.83 0.68 2.94
C LEU A 9 -5.38 -0.79 2.81
N PHE A 10 -4.32 -1.05 2.04
CA PHE A 10 -3.79 -2.39 1.89
C PHE A 10 -3.27 -2.95 3.22
N LEU A 11 -2.53 -2.17 4.01
CA LEU A 11 -2.05 -2.59 5.32
C LEU A 11 -3.19 -2.84 6.29
N LEU A 12 -4.20 -1.97 6.29
CA LEU A 12 -5.39 -2.13 7.12
C LEU A 12 -6.17 -3.40 6.76
N VAL A 13 -6.38 -3.67 5.46
CA VAL A 13 -7.02 -4.91 4.98
C VAL A 13 -6.21 -6.14 5.39
N ASN A 14 -4.88 -6.11 5.29
CA ASN A 14 -4.03 -7.21 5.73
C ASN A 14 -4.18 -7.48 7.24
N GLY A 15 -4.18 -6.43 8.06
CA GLY A 15 -4.42 -6.55 9.50
C GLY A 15 -5.78 -7.16 9.81
N TRP A 16 -6.83 -6.71 9.13
CA TRP A 16 -8.18 -7.24 9.24
C TRP A 16 -8.27 -8.73 8.90
N LEU A 17 -7.68 -9.16 7.78
CA LEU A 17 -7.71 -10.55 7.31
C LEU A 17 -6.86 -11.49 8.18
N LEU A 18 -5.83 -10.96 8.82
CA LEU A 18 -4.91 -11.73 9.65
C LEU A 18 -5.20 -11.66 11.15
N ALA A 19 -6.21 -10.89 11.55
CA ALA A 19 -6.56 -10.67 12.97
C ALA A 19 -6.86 -11.95 13.74
N ASP A 20 -7.47 -12.95 13.08
CA ASP A 20 -7.85 -14.21 13.68
C ASP A 20 -6.80 -15.32 13.48
N ARG A 21 -5.67 -14.98 12.80
CA ARG A 21 -4.58 -15.92 12.52
C ARG A 21 -3.43 -15.78 13.52
N GLU A 22 -2.82 -16.88 13.83
CA GLU A 22 -1.57 -16.88 14.58
C GLU A 22 -0.40 -16.53 13.65
N ILE A 23 0.18 -15.33 13.86
CA ILE A 23 1.37 -14.88 13.17
C ILE A 23 2.57 -15.22 14.06
N ASP A 24 3.15 -16.38 13.84
CA ASP A 24 4.40 -16.86 14.44
C ASP A 24 5.58 -16.72 13.47
N PHE A 25 6.78 -17.06 13.91
CA PHE A 25 7.98 -17.06 13.06
C PHE A 25 7.87 -18.02 11.87
N LYS A 26 7.19 -19.15 12.02
CA LYS A 26 6.96 -20.11 10.93
C LYS A 26 6.09 -19.48 9.83
N TYR A 27 5.03 -18.76 10.23
CA TYR A 27 4.20 -17.99 9.30
C TYR A 27 5.01 -16.88 8.61
N ALA A 28 5.76 -16.08 9.39
CA ALA A 28 6.58 -14.98 8.87
C ALA A 28 7.62 -15.48 7.86
N ASN A 29 8.36 -16.56 8.19
CA ASN A 29 9.34 -17.19 7.29
C ASN A 29 8.70 -17.67 5.99
N ARG A 30 7.54 -18.35 6.06
CA ARG A 30 6.84 -18.85 4.87
C ARG A 30 6.40 -17.69 3.94
N LYS A 31 5.93 -16.60 4.53
CA LYS A 31 5.53 -15.40 3.77
C LYS A 31 6.72 -14.67 3.20
N ALA A 32 7.77 -14.46 3.99
CA ALA A 32 9.00 -13.83 3.53
C ALA A 32 9.61 -14.61 2.35
N TRP A 33 9.68 -15.94 2.47
CA TRP A 33 10.20 -16.79 1.39
C TRP A 33 9.37 -16.69 0.10
N LYS A 34 8.02 -16.63 0.23
CA LYS A 34 7.13 -16.40 -0.91
C LYS A 34 7.43 -15.05 -1.58
N TYR A 35 7.58 -13.98 -0.81
CA TYR A 35 7.84 -12.64 -1.34
C TYR A 35 9.23 -12.49 -1.93
N ILE A 36 10.26 -13.07 -1.28
CA ILE A 36 11.64 -13.06 -1.80
C ILE A 36 11.71 -13.80 -3.14
N LYS A 37 11.12 -14.97 -3.24
CA LYS A 37 11.03 -15.70 -4.52
C LYS A 37 10.34 -14.88 -5.59
N PHE A 38 9.22 -14.26 -5.25
CA PHE A 38 8.46 -13.42 -6.17
C PHE A 38 9.30 -12.23 -6.68
N VAL A 39 9.94 -11.49 -5.76
CA VAL A 39 10.83 -10.38 -6.11
C VAL A 39 12.00 -10.87 -6.96
N GLY A 40 12.59 -12.02 -6.60
CA GLY A 40 13.67 -12.65 -7.36
C GLY A 40 13.28 -12.95 -8.81
N VAL A 41 12.09 -13.50 -9.04
CA VAL A 41 11.58 -13.76 -10.42
C VAL A 41 11.52 -12.46 -11.23
N TRP A 42 11.00 -11.36 -10.64
CA TRP A 42 10.93 -10.07 -11.33
C TRP A 42 12.31 -9.47 -11.60
N VAL A 43 13.22 -9.53 -10.63
CA VAL A 43 14.61 -9.06 -10.80
C VAL A 43 15.32 -9.85 -11.89
N LEU A 44 15.18 -11.18 -11.89
CA LEU A 44 15.77 -12.04 -12.92
C LEU A 44 15.18 -11.76 -14.31
N SER A 45 13.87 -11.77 -14.45
CA SER A 45 13.20 -11.59 -15.74
C SER A 45 13.54 -10.23 -16.36
N LEU A 46 13.42 -9.14 -15.58
CA LEU A 46 13.73 -7.79 -16.07
C LEU A 46 15.23 -7.56 -16.19
N GLY A 47 16.03 -8.13 -15.29
CA GLY A 47 17.48 -8.05 -15.35
C GLY A 47 18.03 -8.64 -16.65
N ILE A 48 17.52 -9.79 -17.08
CA ILE A 48 17.89 -10.40 -18.37
C ILE A 48 17.47 -9.47 -19.53
N ILE A 49 16.21 -9.04 -19.54
CA ILE A 49 15.69 -8.18 -20.64
C ILE A 49 16.50 -6.89 -20.76
N ILE A 50 16.71 -6.19 -19.66
CA ILE A 50 17.45 -4.91 -19.66
C ILE A 50 18.91 -5.15 -20.01
N SER A 51 19.54 -6.22 -19.49
CA SER A 51 20.93 -6.52 -19.80
C SER A 51 21.15 -6.79 -21.30
N ILE A 52 20.19 -7.44 -21.96
CA ILE A 52 20.25 -7.63 -23.41
C ILE A 52 20.03 -6.31 -24.16
N LEU A 53 19.06 -5.49 -23.75
CA LEU A 53 18.69 -4.28 -24.46
C LEU A 53 19.71 -3.13 -24.27
N GLU A 54 20.32 -3.04 -23.10
CA GLU A 54 21.20 -1.93 -22.73
C GLU A 54 22.67 -2.34 -22.67
N HIS A 55 23.01 -3.60 -22.99
CA HIS A 55 24.36 -4.16 -22.93
C HIS A 55 25.08 -3.94 -21.60
N LYS A 56 24.33 -3.92 -20.47
CA LYS A 56 24.86 -3.75 -19.12
C LYS A 56 24.20 -4.69 -18.12
N ILE A 57 24.92 -5.06 -17.06
CA ILE A 57 24.39 -5.90 -15.97
C ILE A 57 23.40 -5.09 -15.12
N ALA A 58 22.09 -5.38 -15.22
CA ALA A 58 21.04 -4.61 -14.56
C ALA A 58 20.55 -5.19 -13.22
N PHE A 59 20.95 -6.41 -12.82
CA PHE A 59 20.43 -7.09 -11.63
C PHE A 59 20.69 -6.32 -10.33
N ILE A 60 21.89 -5.77 -10.18
CA ILE A 60 22.30 -5.01 -8.99
C ILE A 60 21.47 -3.73 -8.90
N ASP A 61 21.36 -2.98 -10.01
CA ASP A 61 20.61 -1.73 -10.06
C ASP A 61 19.12 -1.95 -9.72
N LEU A 62 18.53 -3.03 -10.22
CA LEU A 62 17.14 -3.40 -9.91
C LEU A 62 16.97 -3.75 -8.43
N THR A 63 17.90 -4.51 -7.85
CA THR A 63 17.85 -4.90 -6.44
C THR A 63 18.04 -3.68 -5.52
N ILE A 64 19.04 -2.84 -5.81
CA ILE A 64 19.24 -1.58 -5.08
C ILE A 64 17.99 -0.68 -5.23
N GLY A 65 17.40 -0.63 -6.43
CA GLY A 65 16.19 0.13 -6.71
C GLY A 65 15.01 -0.29 -5.83
N ILE A 66 14.84 -1.59 -5.59
CA ILE A 66 13.80 -2.10 -4.67
C ILE A 66 14.09 -1.66 -3.23
N ILE A 67 15.30 -1.86 -2.76
CA ILE A 67 15.70 -1.53 -1.38
C ILE A 67 15.63 -0.03 -1.11
N SER A 68 16.07 0.79 -2.06
CA SER A 68 16.05 2.25 -1.96
C SER A 68 14.69 2.88 -2.25
N GLY A 69 13.73 2.11 -2.82
CA GLY A 69 12.45 2.62 -3.28
C GLY A 69 12.54 3.53 -4.50
N LYS A 70 13.55 3.32 -5.35
CA LYS A 70 13.81 4.08 -6.59
C LYS A 70 13.89 3.12 -7.80
N GLY A 71 13.89 3.66 -9.01
CA GLY A 71 14.05 2.87 -10.23
C GLY A 71 12.80 2.11 -10.68
N LEU A 72 12.99 1.05 -11.47
CA LEU A 72 11.92 0.37 -12.19
C LEU A 72 11.03 -0.50 -11.30
N LEU A 73 11.62 -1.23 -10.37
CA LEU A 73 10.94 -2.14 -9.44
C LEU A 73 10.69 -1.51 -8.06
N PHE A 74 10.76 -0.17 -7.96
CA PHE A 74 10.67 0.55 -6.69
C PHE A 74 9.45 0.16 -5.85
N HIS A 75 8.31 -0.14 -6.49
CA HIS A 75 7.07 -0.47 -5.80
C HIS A 75 7.12 -1.83 -5.07
N LEU A 76 8.06 -2.71 -5.40
CA LEU A 76 8.22 -4.01 -4.72
C LEU A 76 8.82 -3.89 -3.29
N TRP A 77 9.39 -2.73 -2.92
CA TRP A 77 9.85 -2.48 -1.54
C TRP A 77 8.80 -2.80 -0.48
N PHE A 78 7.56 -2.60 -0.85
CA PHE A 78 6.41 -2.81 0.03
C PHE A 78 6.26 -4.28 0.49
N LEU A 79 6.60 -5.26 -0.35
CA LEU A 79 6.60 -6.66 0.04
C LEU A 79 7.66 -6.96 1.10
N LEU A 80 8.85 -6.34 0.98
CA LEU A 80 9.89 -6.43 2.00
C LEU A 80 9.40 -5.80 3.31
N GLY A 81 8.70 -4.67 3.21
CA GLY A 81 8.08 -4.03 4.35
C GLY A 81 7.05 -4.90 5.05
N LEU A 82 6.23 -5.66 4.32
CA LEU A 82 5.32 -6.64 4.91
C LEU A 82 6.05 -7.74 5.68
N CYS A 83 7.22 -8.20 5.18
CA CYS A 83 8.05 -9.12 5.93
C CYS A 83 8.44 -8.54 7.28
N VAL A 84 8.88 -7.28 7.30
CA VAL A 84 9.24 -6.58 8.56
C VAL A 84 8.06 -6.56 9.53
N ILE A 85 6.84 -6.25 9.08
CA ILE A 85 5.64 -6.26 9.93
C ILE A 85 5.38 -7.67 10.49
N TYR A 86 5.46 -8.72 9.67
CA TYR A 86 5.19 -10.08 10.14
C TYR A 86 6.22 -10.55 11.17
N TYR A 87 7.51 -10.23 10.96
CA TYR A 87 8.54 -10.53 11.94
C TYR A 87 8.38 -9.72 13.21
N LEU A 88 8.01 -8.44 13.12
CA LEU A 88 7.72 -7.58 14.27
C LEU A 88 6.58 -8.19 15.11
N VAL A 89 5.48 -8.58 14.47
CA VAL A 89 4.33 -9.20 15.14
C VAL A 89 4.72 -10.51 15.80
N ALA A 90 5.49 -11.37 15.10
CA ALA A 90 5.96 -12.64 15.63
C ALA A 90 6.90 -12.45 16.85
N THR A 91 7.77 -11.43 16.79
CA THR A 91 8.68 -11.08 17.90
C THR A 91 7.91 -10.58 19.12
N ILE A 92 7.00 -9.62 18.94
CA ILE A 92 6.16 -9.08 20.01
C ILE A 92 5.37 -10.21 20.67
N ARG A 93 4.81 -11.12 19.87
CA ARG A 93 4.09 -12.27 20.39
C ARG A 93 4.97 -13.18 21.25
N LYS A 94 6.19 -13.49 20.79
CA LYS A 94 7.13 -14.36 21.50
C LYS A 94 7.68 -13.73 22.78
N CYS A 95 8.09 -12.46 22.72
CA CYS A 95 8.74 -11.79 23.84
C CYS A 95 7.78 -11.40 24.97
N CYS A 96 6.52 -11.05 24.62
CA CYS A 96 5.59 -10.49 25.60
C CYS A 96 4.50 -11.47 26.03
N ASN A 97 4.53 -12.75 25.60
CA ASN A 97 3.39 -13.69 25.71
C ASN A 97 2.08 -13.02 25.24
N PHE A 98 2.23 -12.14 24.27
CA PHE A 98 1.29 -11.11 23.92
C PHE A 98 0.21 -11.69 23.02
N ASN A 99 -0.96 -11.89 23.58
CA ASN A 99 -2.12 -12.15 22.74
C ASN A 99 -2.57 -10.82 22.13
N ILE A 100 -2.15 -10.58 20.87
CA ILE A 100 -2.57 -9.41 20.06
C ILE A 100 -4.08 -9.17 20.18
N ASN A 101 -4.85 -10.26 20.36
CA ASN A 101 -6.28 -10.19 20.52
C ASN A 101 -6.74 -9.42 21.76
N ASN A 102 -6.02 -9.52 22.87
CA ASN A 102 -6.41 -8.88 24.14
C ASN A 102 -6.06 -7.40 24.17
N VAL A 103 -4.95 -7.00 23.55
CA VAL A 103 -4.47 -5.61 23.58
C VAL A 103 -5.10 -4.78 22.47
N CYS A 104 -5.27 -5.34 21.28
CA CYS A 104 -5.96 -4.64 20.20
C CYS A 104 -7.46 -4.39 20.50
N SER A 105 -8.03 -5.02 21.54
CA SER A 105 -9.40 -4.73 21.97
C SER A 105 -9.51 -3.44 22.81
N SER A 106 -8.41 -2.90 23.32
CA SER A 106 -8.42 -1.74 24.19
C SER A 106 -8.50 -0.42 23.39
N LYS A 107 -9.32 0.52 23.87
CA LYS A 107 -9.39 1.89 23.32
C LYS A 107 -8.02 2.59 23.40
N LEU A 108 -7.23 2.26 24.41
CA LEU A 108 -5.86 2.77 24.62
C LEU A 108 -4.94 2.39 23.46
N PHE A 109 -5.08 1.18 22.92
CA PHE A 109 -4.24 0.73 21.80
C PHE A 109 -4.40 1.61 20.55
N ILE A 110 -5.65 2.01 20.22
CA ILE A 110 -5.89 2.91 19.08
C ILE A 110 -5.31 4.27 19.34
N LEU A 111 -5.51 4.76 20.55
CA LEU A 111 -4.92 6.04 20.94
C LEU A 111 -3.40 6.00 20.74
N TYR A 112 -2.72 4.93 21.18
CA TYR A 112 -1.29 4.74 20.94
C TYR A 112 -0.95 4.69 19.44
N MET A 113 -1.69 3.94 18.63
CA MET A 113 -1.42 3.85 17.19
C MET A 113 -1.66 5.19 16.50
N SER A 114 -2.71 5.91 16.87
CA SER A 114 -2.98 7.25 16.34
C SER A 114 -1.89 8.26 16.72
N ILE A 115 -1.40 8.21 17.96
CA ILE A 115 -0.30 9.05 18.44
C ILE A 115 0.98 8.73 17.65
N ILE A 116 1.34 7.46 17.48
CA ILE A 116 2.54 7.04 16.73
C ILE A 116 2.47 7.55 15.29
N LEU A 117 1.32 7.37 14.61
CA LEU A 117 1.13 7.84 13.25
C LEU A 117 1.21 9.38 13.16
N THR A 118 0.63 10.09 14.14
CA THR A 118 0.69 11.54 14.19
C THR A 118 2.11 12.05 14.44
N ILE A 119 2.86 11.42 15.34
CA ILE A 119 4.28 11.74 15.59
C ILE A 119 5.11 11.47 14.32
N ALA A 120 4.90 10.35 13.67
CA ALA A 120 5.59 10.04 12.41
C ALA A 120 5.31 11.08 11.32
N PHE A 121 4.07 11.58 11.24
CA PHE A 121 3.73 12.67 10.33
C PHE A 121 4.38 13.99 10.74
N ALA A 122 4.38 14.33 12.04
CA ALA A 122 5.02 15.53 12.55
C ALA A 122 6.54 15.54 12.29
N ILE A 123 7.21 14.41 12.50
CA ILE A 123 8.64 14.25 12.17
C ILE A 123 8.88 14.49 10.67
N ASN A 124 8.05 13.88 9.81
CA ASN A 124 8.15 14.08 8.37
C ASN A 124 7.97 15.56 7.97
N LEU A 125 7.03 16.23 8.61
CA LEU A 125 6.78 17.67 8.42
C LEU A 125 7.98 18.51 8.85
N VAL A 126 8.53 18.26 10.05
CA VAL A 126 9.69 18.96 10.60
C VAL A 126 10.92 18.78 9.71
N VAL A 127 11.21 17.55 9.29
CA VAL A 127 12.32 17.26 8.36
C VAL A 127 12.16 18.03 7.05
N ARG A 128 10.94 18.13 6.53
CA ARG A 128 10.67 18.88 5.31
C ARG A 128 10.86 20.39 5.48
N ILE A 129 10.35 20.94 6.58
CA ILE A 129 10.46 22.40 6.85
C ILE A 129 11.93 22.80 7.07
N ILE A 130 12.68 22.01 7.84
CA ILE A 130 14.06 22.37 8.22
C ILE A 130 15.05 22.08 7.10
N TYR A 131 14.94 20.90 6.44
CA TYR A 131 15.95 20.43 5.49
C TYR A 131 15.51 20.53 4.03
N GLY A 132 14.26 20.89 3.74
CA GLY A 132 13.74 20.97 2.37
C GLY A 132 13.60 19.63 1.66
N VAL A 133 13.84 18.50 2.36
CA VAL A 133 13.80 17.14 1.81
C VAL A 133 12.65 16.34 2.39
N GLU A 134 12.17 15.35 1.66
CA GLU A 134 11.17 14.43 2.18
C GLU A 134 11.87 13.26 2.91
N ILE A 135 11.31 12.82 4.04
CA ILE A 135 11.86 11.73 4.86
C ILE A 135 12.04 10.43 4.04
N ARG A 136 11.24 10.26 2.98
CA ARG A 136 11.37 9.15 2.03
C ARG A 136 12.71 9.11 1.30
N ASP A 137 13.36 10.25 1.15
CA ASP A 137 14.64 10.36 0.44
C ASP A 137 15.82 10.07 1.37
N VAL A 138 15.60 10.14 2.68
CA VAL A 138 16.59 9.94 3.73
C VAL A 138 16.53 8.54 4.33
N ILE A 139 15.32 8.00 4.54
CA ILE A 139 15.11 6.73 5.23
C ILE A 139 14.77 5.62 4.23
N PHE A 140 15.43 4.47 4.37
CA PHE A 140 15.10 3.28 3.58
C PHE A 140 13.60 2.96 3.65
N PRO A 141 12.96 2.60 2.52
CA PRO A 141 11.54 2.31 2.45
C PRO A 141 11.05 1.26 3.45
N CYS A 142 11.86 0.24 3.72
CA CYS A 142 11.52 -0.82 4.66
C CYS A 142 11.32 -0.30 6.10
N PHE A 143 12.07 0.71 6.51
CA PHE A 143 11.90 1.32 7.84
C PHE A 143 10.66 2.20 7.93
N ARG A 144 10.23 2.81 6.82
CA ARG A 144 8.98 3.57 6.76
C ARG A 144 7.75 2.69 7.01
N ILE A 145 7.85 1.38 6.72
CA ILE A 145 6.76 0.46 6.98
C ILE A 145 6.50 0.27 8.48
N ILE A 146 7.50 0.50 9.34
CA ILE A 146 7.31 0.42 10.79
C ILE A 146 6.29 1.48 11.23
N THR A 147 6.42 2.71 10.74
CA THR A 147 5.46 3.78 11.02
C THR A 147 4.10 3.49 10.38
N ASN A 148 4.09 3.09 9.11
CA ASN A 148 2.87 2.74 8.41
C ASN A 148 2.22 1.44 8.92
N GLY A 149 2.97 0.60 9.64
CA GLY A 149 2.48 -0.62 10.29
C GLY A 149 1.33 -0.36 11.27
N GLY A 150 1.18 0.87 11.76
CA GLY A 150 0.01 1.28 12.55
C GLY A 150 -1.32 0.96 11.86
N TYR A 151 -1.40 1.07 10.54
CA TYR A 151 -2.60 0.69 9.78
C TYR A 151 -2.91 -0.81 9.86
N PHE A 152 -1.87 -1.65 9.88
CA PHE A 152 -2.06 -3.09 10.08
C PHE A 152 -2.73 -3.35 11.44
N PHE A 153 -2.24 -2.73 12.50
CA PHE A 153 -2.82 -2.88 13.83
C PHE A 153 -4.22 -2.28 13.95
N ILE A 154 -4.49 -1.15 13.31
CA ILE A 154 -5.85 -0.59 13.19
C ILE A 154 -6.78 -1.60 12.52
N GLY A 155 -6.32 -2.29 11.47
CA GLY A 155 -7.08 -3.34 10.80
C GLY A 155 -7.41 -4.53 11.73
N VAL A 156 -6.43 -5.01 12.49
CA VAL A 156 -6.63 -6.04 13.52
C VAL A 156 -7.70 -5.61 14.53
N TRP A 157 -7.60 -4.39 15.03
CA TRP A 157 -8.57 -3.85 15.97
C TRP A 157 -9.98 -3.72 15.38
N LEU A 158 -10.12 -3.15 14.17
CA LEU A 158 -11.41 -3.04 13.52
C LEU A 158 -12.10 -4.40 13.37
N ARG A 159 -11.33 -5.47 13.09
CA ARG A 159 -11.84 -6.84 13.04
C ARG A 159 -12.43 -7.28 14.38
N LYS A 160 -11.73 -6.97 15.48
CA LYS A 160 -12.17 -7.35 16.84
C LYS A 160 -13.43 -6.63 17.28
N ILE A 161 -13.58 -5.35 16.90
CA ILE A 161 -14.78 -4.58 17.26
C ILE A 161 -15.91 -4.72 16.24
N HIS A 162 -15.70 -5.41 15.12
CA HIS A 162 -16.67 -5.46 14.01
C HIS A 162 -18.07 -5.87 14.43
N ASN A 163 -18.21 -6.74 15.41
CA ASN A 163 -19.50 -7.22 15.91
C ASN A 163 -20.03 -6.41 17.12
N THR A 164 -19.30 -5.37 17.56
CA THR A 164 -19.74 -4.56 18.71
C THR A 164 -20.85 -3.57 18.32
N LYS A 165 -21.59 -3.08 19.34
CA LYS A 165 -22.61 -2.03 19.16
C LYS A 165 -22.04 -0.78 18.47
N ILE A 166 -20.77 -0.44 18.71
CA ILE A 166 -20.08 0.74 18.13
C ILE A 166 -20.02 0.60 16.62
N THR A 167 -19.54 -0.52 16.12
CA THR A 167 -19.38 -0.74 14.66
C THR A 167 -20.73 -0.87 13.97
N LYS A 168 -21.71 -1.50 14.62
CA LYS A 168 -23.08 -1.55 14.10
C LYS A 168 -23.67 -0.14 13.96
N SER A 169 -23.50 0.72 14.97
CA SER A 169 -23.93 2.12 14.91
C SER A 169 -23.19 2.92 13.83
N MET A 170 -21.88 2.79 13.74
CA MET A 170 -21.08 3.45 12.68
C MET A 170 -21.51 2.96 11.29
N ASN A 171 -21.75 1.67 11.13
CA ASN A 171 -22.22 1.09 9.87
C ASN A 171 -23.63 1.58 9.47
N GLN A 172 -24.49 1.89 10.42
CA GLN A 172 -25.82 2.47 10.12
C GLN A 172 -25.72 3.89 9.54
N ARG A 173 -24.65 4.63 9.87
CA ARG A 173 -24.41 6.02 9.46
C ARG A 173 -23.55 6.12 8.18
N GLY A 174 -23.94 5.43 7.12
CA GLY A 174 -23.18 5.43 5.85
C GLY A 174 -22.92 6.82 5.27
N GLY A 175 -23.89 7.75 5.41
CA GLY A 175 -23.72 9.15 5.01
C GLY A 175 -22.57 9.84 5.74
N VAL A 176 -22.45 9.64 7.07
CA VAL A 176 -21.33 10.20 7.87
C VAL A 176 -19.98 9.68 7.38
N LEU A 177 -19.89 8.39 7.09
CA LEU A 177 -18.62 7.83 6.58
C LEU A 177 -18.24 8.40 5.22
N ILE A 178 -19.20 8.62 4.33
CA ILE A 178 -18.98 9.28 3.04
C ILE A 178 -18.51 10.72 3.27
N THR A 179 -19.16 11.47 4.14
CA THR A 179 -18.78 12.84 4.47
C THR A 179 -17.37 12.90 5.05
N VAL A 180 -17.03 12.02 6.00
CA VAL A 180 -15.68 11.91 6.57
C VAL A 180 -14.66 11.61 5.49
N PHE A 181 -14.95 10.70 4.56
CA PHE A 181 -14.04 10.36 3.48
C PHE A 181 -13.83 11.53 2.52
N ILE A 182 -14.90 12.21 2.08
CA ILE A 182 -14.82 13.37 1.19
C ILE A 182 -14.06 14.52 1.87
N PHE A 183 -14.38 14.81 3.13
CA PHE A 183 -13.67 15.83 3.91
C PHE A 183 -12.20 15.51 4.06
N SER A 184 -11.86 14.24 4.34
CA SER A 184 -10.48 13.77 4.41
C SER A 184 -9.74 13.93 3.09
N LEU A 185 -10.38 13.66 1.95
CA LEU A 185 -9.80 13.89 0.62
C LEU A 185 -9.49 15.37 0.40
N ILE A 186 -10.46 16.25 0.67
CA ILE A 186 -10.28 17.69 0.48
C ILE A 186 -9.16 18.21 1.38
N LEU A 187 -9.17 17.83 2.66
CA LEU A 187 -8.16 18.26 3.62
C LEU A 187 -6.77 17.73 3.27
N SER A 188 -6.66 16.49 2.82
CA SER A 188 -5.41 15.89 2.33
C SER A 188 -4.87 16.67 1.12
N LEU A 189 -5.72 17.04 0.16
CA LEU A 189 -5.34 17.86 -0.99
C LEU A 189 -4.86 19.26 -0.58
N VAL A 190 -5.57 19.91 0.34
CA VAL A 190 -5.19 21.24 0.84
C VAL A 190 -3.85 21.19 1.55
N VAL A 191 -3.66 20.25 2.48
CA VAL A 191 -2.40 20.07 3.23
C VAL A 191 -1.25 19.72 2.28
N SER A 192 -1.48 18.81 1.34
CA SER A 192 -0.49 18.41 0.36
C SER A 192 -0.04 19.58 -0.54
N LYS A 193 -0.98 20.44 -0.95
CA LYS A 193 -0.69 21.65 -1.74
C LYS A 193 0.03 22.69 -0.91
N ALA A 194 -0.43 22.97 0.33
CA ALA A 194 0.18 23.94 1.23
C ALA A 194 1.63 23.58 1.58
N LEU A 195 1.91 22.29 1.74
CA LEU A 195 3.25 21.78 2.04
C LEU A 195 4.08 21.47 0.79
N CYS A 196 3.58 21.75 -0.41
CA CYS A 196 4.21 21.41 -1.69
C CYS A 196 4.66 19.93 -1.74
N VAL A 197 3.89 18.99 -1.19
CA VAL A 197 4.23 17.57 -1.13
C VAL A 197 4.25 16.98 -2.54
N GLN A 198 5.38 16.42 -2.94
CA GLN A 198 5.53 15.80 -4.27
C GLN A 198 5.03 14.37 -4.32
N TRP A 199 5.11 13.65 -3.20
CA TRP A 199 4.85 12.22 -3.15
C TRP A 199 3.76 11.85 -2.15
N ALA A 200 2.81 11.03 -2.58
CA ALA A 200 1.73 10.51 -1.75
C ALA A 200 2.22 9.83 -0.46
N SER A 201 3.41 9.20 -0.50
CA SER A 201 4.00 8.51 0.65
C SER A 201 4.27 9.42 1.86
N SER A 202 4.49 10.70 1.63
CA SER A 202 4.73 11.67 2.70
C SER A 202 3.47 12.00 3.50
N MET A 203 2.29 11.70 2.94
CA MET A 203 0.99 11.94 3.57
C MET A 203 0.40 10.72 4.29
N TYR A 204 1.00 9.52 4.15
CA TYR A 204 0.41 8.28 4.69
C TYR A 204 0.08 8.33 6.18
N CYS A 205 0.89 9.01 6.99
CA CYS A 205 0.66 9.13 8.43
C CYS A 205 -0.17 10.36 8.82
N SER A 206 -0.64 11.17 7.88
CA SER A 206 -1.45 12.35 8.18
C SER A 206 -2.83 11.98 8.70
N LEU A 207 -3.37 12.77 9.62
CA LEU A 207 -4.70 12.56 10.18
C LEU A 207 -5.79 12.44 9.11
N PRO A 208 -5.84 13.29 8.07
CA PRO A 208 -6.83 13.12 7.00
C PRO A 208 -6.75 11.75 6.36
N VAL A 209 -5.54 11.26 6.03
CA VAL A 209 -5.37 9.96 5.38
C VAL A 209 -5.75 8.81 6.32
N ILE A 210 -5.45 8.92 7.62
CA ILE A 210 -5.87 7.92 8.63
C ILE A 210 -7.39 7.80 8.66
N TYR A 211 -8.09 8.92 8.88
CA TYR A 211 -9.56 8.91 8.99
C TYR A 211 -10.24 8.53 7.67
N GLY A 212 -9.74 9.04 6.55
CA GLY A 212 -10.25 8.69 5.23
C GLY A 212 -10.08 7.21 4.90
N THR A 213 -8.94 6.61 5.26
CA THR A 213 -8.67 5.17 5.09
C THR A 213 -9.63 4.32 5.90
N ILE A 214 -9.85 4.68 7.17
CA ILE A 214 -10.81 3.99 8.05
C ILE A 214 -12.24 4.13 7.50
N ALA A 215 -12.63 5.33 7.09
CA ALA A 215 -13.97 5.60 6.58
C ALA A 215 -14.27 4.79 5.31
N ILE A 216 -13.37 4.81 4.31
CA ILE A 216 -13.58 4.03 3.08
C ILE A 216 -13.57 2.53 3.35
N PHE A 217 -12.71 2.04 4.25
CA PHE A 217 -12.68 0.64 4.63
C PHE A 217 -14.02 0.20 5.23
N LEU A 218 -14.57 0.97 6.19
CA LEU A 218 -15.86 0.68 6.81
C LEU A 218 -17.02 0.75 5.81
N LEU A 219 -16.97 1.68 4.86
CA LEU A 219 -17.98 1.76 3.78
C LEU A 219 -17.97 0.52 2.88
N VAL A 220 -16.78 0.03 2.52
CA VAL A 220 -16.63 -1.15 1.66
C VAL A 220 -17.05 -2.42 2.38
N THR A 221 -16.65 -2.58 3.65
CA THR A 221 -17.01 -3.78 4.44
C THR A 221 -18.49 -3.89 4.74
N LYS A 222 -19.23 -2.76 4.74
CA LYS A 222 -20.69 -2.74 4.90
C LYS A 222 -21.45 -3.27 3.68
N ARG A 223 -20.93 -3.00 2.47
CA ARG A 223 -21.59 -3.39 1.22
C ARG A 223 -21.21 -4.83 0.88
N THR A 224 -22.05 -5.76 1.33
CA THR A 224 -21.85 -7.18 1.09
C THR A 224 -21.83 -7.56 -0.40
N LEU A 225 -20.83 -8.27 -0.81
CA LEU A 225 -20.68 -9.48 -1.62
C LEU A 225 -21.52 -9.68 -2.90
N LYS A 226 -22.65 -9.03 -3.14
CA LYS A 226 -23.35 -9.13 -4.43
C LYS A 226 -22.54 -8.53 -5.59
N LEU A 227 -21.81 -7.43 -5.33
CA LEU A 227 -20.85 -6.88 -6.30
C LEU A 227 -19.63 -7.76 -6.47
N TYR A 228 -19.20 -8.48 -5.43
CA TYR A 228 -18.00 -9.31 -5.45
C TYR A 228 -18.08 -10.43 -6.50
N SER A 229 -19.20 -11.15 -6.59
CA SER A 229 -19.36 -12.22 -7.58
C SER A 229 -19.30 -11.70 -9.03
N ARG A 230 -19.90 -10.52 -9.28
CA ARG A 230 -19.94 -9.90 -10.61
C ARG A 230 -18.57 -9.37 -11.06
N PHE A 231 -17.80 -8.83 -10.14
CA PHE A 231 -16.48 -8.22 -10.42
C PHE A 231 -15.30 -9.09 -9.97
N TYR A 232 -15.55 -10.34 -9.60
CA TYR A 232 -14.52 -11.24 -9.09
C TYR A 232 -13.28 -11.31 -10.01
N ASN A 233 -13.47 -11.45 -11.30
CA ASN A 233 -12.37 -11.53 -12.27
C ASN A 233 -11.51 -10.25 -12.29
N ILE A 234 -12.12 -9.07 -12.14
CA ILE A 234 -11.41 -7.79 -12.07
C ILE A 234 -10.71 -7.63 -10.73
N ILE A 235 -11.40 -7.97 -9.63
CA ILE A 235 -10.83 -7.91 -8.27
C ILE A 235 -9.64 -8.85 -8.15
N SER A 236 -9.73 -10.04 -8.73
CA SER A 236 -8.62 -11.02 -8.75
C SER A 236 -7.41 -10.53 -9.55
N CYS A 237 -7.57 -9.52 -10.43
CA CYS A 237 -6.45 -8.89 -11.13
C CYS A 237 -5.72 -7.82 -10.30
N SER A 238 -6.18 -7.49 -9.09
CA SER A 238 -5.63 -6.36 -8.29
C SER A 238 -4.13 -6.46 -8.07
N THR A 239 -3.60 -7.65 -7.77
CA THR A 239 -2.16 -7.86 -7.60
C THR A 239 -1.40 -7.65 -8.91
N GLY A 240 -1.92 -8.16 -10.02
CA GLY A 240 -1.32 -7.96 -11.34
C GLY A 240 -1.33 -6.50 -11.75
N ILE A 241 -2.44 -5.78 -11.52
CA ILE A 241 -2.53 -4.33 -11.78
C ILE A 241 -1.47 -3.60 -10.96
N TRP A 242 -1.37 -3.90 -9.66
CA TRP A 242 -0.39 -3.26 -8.78
C TRP A 242 1.06 -3.47 -9.25
N ILE A 243 1.37 -4.64 -9.79
CA ILE A 243 2.72 -4.94 -10.29
C ILE A 243 2.98 -4.29 -11.64
N LEU A 244 2.01 -4.36 -12.55
CA LEU A 244 2.20 -3.99 -13.95
C LEU A 244 2.01 -2.49 -14.23
N HIS A 245 1.20 -1.78 -13.43
CA HIS A 245 0.87 -0.38 -13.73
C HIS A 245 2.08 0.54 -13.90
N PRO A 246 3.22 0.41 -13.17
CA PRO A 246 4.34 1.31 -13.39
C PRO A 246 5.01 1.09 -14.76
N PHE A 247 5.00 -0.16 -15.25
CA PHE A 247 5.55 -0.50 -16.57
C PHE A 247 4.63 0.03 -17.66
N VAL A 248 3.32 -0.25 -17.55
CA VAL A 248 2.31 0.23 -18.49
C VAL A 248 2.33 1.76 -18.57
N LEU A 249 2.39 2.45 -17.43
CA LEU A 249 2.49 3.91 -17.37
C LEU A 249 3.72 4.44 -18.08
N ARG A 250 4.89 3.79 -17.92
CA ARG A 250 6.11 4.18 -18.64
C ARG A 250 5.99 4.01 -20.14
N VAL A 251 5.40 2.91 -20.60
CA VAL A 251 5.15 2.67 -22.03
C VAL A 251 4.21 3.74 -22.57
N ILE A 252 3.11 4.04 -21.89
CA ILE A 252 2.16 5.08 -22.28
C ILE A 252 2.87 6.42 -22.37
N ASN A 253 3.61 6.84 -21.35
CA ASN A 253 4.32 8.11 -21.33
C ASN A 253 5.35 8.20 -22.47
N LYS A 254 6.02 7.10 -22.81
CA LYS A 254 6.97 7.06 -23.95
C LYS A 254 6.25 7.20 -25.29
N ILE A 255 5.10 6.55 -25.47
CA ILE A 255 4.30 6.63 -26.71
C ILE A 255 3.76 8.04 -26.92
N TYR A 256 3.20 8.63 -25.88
CA TYR A 256 2.64 9.98 -25.95
C TYR A 256 3.70 11.09 -25.87
N ARG A 257 5.00 10.73 -25.76
CA ARG A 257 6.14 11.66 -25.57
C ARG A 257 5.94 12.65 -24.41
N ILE A 258 5.18 12.23 -23.40
CA ILE A 258 4.90 13.04 -22.22
C ILE A 258 6.14 12.98 -21.31
N SER A 259 6.81 14.13 -21.16
CA SER A 259 7.82 14.30 -20.12
C SER A 259 7.14 14.29 -18.75
N ILE A 260 7.73 13.61 -17.78
CA ILE A 260 7.20 13.57 -16.39
C ILE A 260 7.15 14.99 -15.78
N SER A 261 7.91 15.92 -16.32
CA SER A 261 7.99 17.33 -15.89
C SER A 261 6.97 18.26 -16.54
N GLU A 262 6.26 17.83 -17.59
CA GLU A 262 5.27 18.67 -18.25
C GLU A 262 3.99 18.79 -17.42
N ILE A 263 3.43 20.01 -17.41
CA ILE A 263 2.14 20.30 -16.77
C ILE A 263 1.03 19.71 -17.64
N ILE A 264 0.69 18.46 -17.39
CA ILE A 264 -0.41 17.77 -18.07
C ILE A 264 -1.74 18.23 -17.44
N SER A 265 -2.76 18.43 -18.25
CA SER A 265 -4.10 18.76 -17.77
C SER A 265 -4.65 17.67 -16.82
N ILE A 266 -5.61 18.04 -15.97
CA ILE A 266 -6.28 17.06 -15.08
C ILE A 266 -6.99 15.99 -15.92
N GLY A 267 -7.56 16.37 -17.06
CA GLY A 267 -8.21 15.45 -18.00
C GLY A 267 -7.24 14.41 -18.54
N ASP A 268 -6.06 14.82 -18.98
CA ASP A 268 -5.03 13.90 -19.49
C ASP A 268 -4.54 12.93 -18.40
N LYS A 269 -4.35 13.43 -17.17
CA LYS A 269 -3.98 12.58 -16.02
C LYS A 269 -5.05 11.52 -15.75
N CYS A 270 -6.32 11.89 -15.77
CA CYS A 270 -7.43 10.96 -15.60
C CYS A 270 -7.45 9.93 -16.74
N PHE A 271 -7.33 10.38 -17.98
CA PHE A 271 -7.31 9.50 -19.15
C PHE A 271 -6.16 8.49 -19.07
N ILE A 272 -4.92 8.94 -18.83
CA ILE A 272 -3.74 8.09 -18.70
C ILE A 272 -3.91 7.08 -17.56
N THR A 273 -4.47 7.51 -16.43
CA THR A 273 -4.72 6.62 -15.28
C THR A 273 -5.71 5.51 -15.65
N VAL A 274 -6.84 5.86 -16.26
CA VAL A 274 -7.85 4.89 -16.70
C VAL A 274 -7.26 3.92 -17.73
N LEU A 275 -6.55 4.44 -18.73
CA LEU A 275 -5.89 3.65 -19.76
C LEU A 275 -4.86 2.67 -19.15
N THR A 276 -4.06 3.14 -18.20
CA THR A 276 -3.08 2.32 -17.47
C THR A 276 -3.77 1.17 -16.74
N ILE A 277 -4.88 1.42 -16.06
CA ILE A 277 -5.64 0.39 -15.34
C ILE A 277 -6.21 -0.63 -16.32
N ILE A 278 -6.85 -0.19 -17.41
CA ILE A 278 -7.44 -1.09 -18.42
C ILE A 278 -6.38 -2.00 -19.03
N ILE A 279 -5.26 -1.44 -19.50
CA ILE A 279 -4.16 -2.22 -20.08
C ILE A 279 -3.59 -3.19 -19.04
N SER A 280 -3.40 -2.76 -17.80
CA SER A 280 -2.90 -3.63 -16.72
C SER A 280 -3.85 -4.80 -16.42
N ILE A 281 -5.17 -4.58 -16.50
CA ILE A 281 -6.17 -5.65 -16.35
C ILE A 281 -6.03 -6.65 -17.50
N ILE A 282 -5.99 -6.16 -18.75
CA ILE A 282 -5.91 -7.03 -19.95
C ILE A 282 -4.63 -7.88 -19.87
N VAL A 283 -3.48 -7.26 -19.61
CA VAL A 283 -2.20 -7.98 -19.50
C VAL A 283 -2.25 -9.00 -18.36
N THR A 284 -2.83 -8.64 -17.20
CA THR A 284 -2.99 -9.58 -16.08
C THR A 284 -3.84 -10.79 -16.48
N LEU A 285 -4.96 -10.56 -17.17
CA LEU A 285 -5.84 -11.64 -17.64
C LEU A 285 -5.12 -12.55 -18.65
N CYS A 286 -4.27 -11.99 -19.53
CA CYS A 286 -3.44 -12.78 -20.44
C CYS A 286 -2.41 -13.62 -19.67
N ILE A 287 -1.72 -13.03 -18.68
CA ILE A 287 -0.75 -13.74 -17.82
C ILE A 287 -1.43 -14.90 -17.08
N LYS A 288 -2.65 -14.71 -16.58
CA LYS A 288 -3.43 -15.76 -15.88
C LYS A 288 -3.72 -16.98 -16.72
N LYS A 289 -3.83 -16.83 -18.04
CA LYS A 289 -4.05 -17.96 -18.96
C LYS A 289 -2.83 -18.86 -19.09
N ILE A 290 -1.63 -18.34 -18.83
CA ILE A 290 -0.36 -19.05 -19.00
C ILE A 290 0.08 -19.59 -17.64
N LYS A 291 0.02 -20.91 -17.43
CA LYS A 291 0.29 -21.58 -16.16
C LYS A 291 1.60 -21.13 -15.50
N TYR A 292 2.67 -21.04 -16.26
CA TYR A 292 4.00 -20.67 -15.73
C TYR A 292 4.12 -19.19 -15.38
N LEU A 293 3.35 -18.31 -16.02
CA LEU A 293 3.39 -16.87 -15.75
C LEU A 293 2.50 -16.43 -14.58
N ARG A 294 1.57 -17.27 -14.10
CA ARG A 294 0.72 -16.96 -12.93
C ARG A 294 1.55 -16.61 -11.70
N TYR A 295 2.72 -17.24 -11.57
CA TYR A 295 3.62 -16.94 -10.48
C TYR A 295 4.09 -15.45 -10.46
N MET A 296 4.18 -14.80 -11.64
CA MET A 296 4.56 -13.39 -11.76
C MET A 296 3.50 -12.42 -11.24
N ILE A 297 2.30 -12.88 -10.93
CA ILE A 297 1.20 -12.10 -10.35
C ILE A 297 0.77 -12.63 -8.98
N MET A 298 1.62 -13.43 -8.32
CA MET A 298 1.43 -14.01 -6.98
C MET A 298 0.24 -15.00 -6.87
N GLU A 299 -0.24 -15.56 -7.97
CA GLU A 299 -1.26 -16.63 -7.97
C GLU A 299 -0.68 -18.04 -7.85
#